data_42c7eb97a1068782587e0edfbd641a2e
#
_entry.id   42c7eb97a1068782587e0edfbd641a2e
#
_cell.length_a   1.000
_cell.length_b   1.000
_cell.length_c   1.000
_cell.angle_alpha   90.00
_cell.angle_beta   90.00
_cell.angle_gamma   90.00
#
_symmetry.space_group_name_H-M   'P 1'
#
loop_
_entity.id
_entity.type
_entity.pdbx_description
1 polymer ?
#
loop_
_entity_poly.entity_id
_entity_poly.type
_entity_poly.pdbx_seq_one_letter_code
_entity_poly.pdbx_strand_id
1 'polypeptide(L)'
;RFNTEKLNDERIVANLGIGKRMLSDNNNLMTGYNIFFDADEDGNVRSSLGGEIKNAVLGFNTNYYAGLQDAHGETVLDGYDLKLNSQIPYLYWAKAFVSNYKWEGVDRDDIEGMKLGTNMQLSPTVSLEAAYDDKDKSGLEDEYYFNLMFNFPPKNGPTMKDGIGSTAWKEDKDMS
;
A
#
# COMPACT_ATOMS: atom_id res chain seq x y z
N ARG A 1 -8.76 -3.53 1.46
CA ARG A 1 -10.09 -2.90 1.36
C ARG A 1 -10.96 -3.84 0.55
N PHE A 2 -11.96 -4.43 1.17
CA PHE A 2 -13.02 -5.12 0.46
C PHE A 2 -13.87 -4.05 -0.24
N ASN A 3 -13.85 -3.99 -1.57
CA ASN A 3 -14.82 -3.20 -2.32
C ASN A 3 -16.02 -4.09 -2.56
N THR A 4 -17.00 -3.99 -1.68
CA THR A 4 -18.35 -4.45 -1.99
C THR A 4 -19.16 -3.25 -2.44
N GLU A 5 -19.64 -3.26 -3.67
CA GLU A 5 -20.72 -2.39 -4.13
C GLU A 5 -22.03 -2.74 -3.41
N LYS A 6 -22.10 -2.39 -2.14
CA LYS A 6 -23.36 -2.21 -1.41
C LYS A 6 -23.17 -1.00 -0.50
N LEU A 7 -23.62 0.11 -0.97
CA LEU A 7 -23.90 1.32 -0.20
C LEU A 7 -24.93 0.98 0.89
N ASN A 8 -24.53 0.39 2.01
CA ASN A 8 -25.24 0.41 3.32
C ASN A 8 -24.81 -0.67 4.34
N ASP A 9 -23.77 -1.47 4.12
CA ASP A 9 -23.28 -2.34 5.17
C ASP A 9 -21.95 -1.79 5.71
N GLU A 10 -22.00 -1.21 6.90
CA GLU A 10 -20.81 -0.91 7.70
C GLU A 10 -20.21 -2.25 8.16
N ARG A 11 -19.15 -2.71 7.48
CA ARG A 11 -18.47 -3.96 7.82
C ARG A 11 -17.32 -3.67 8.79
N ILE A 12 -17.33 -4.35 9.93
CA ILE A 12 -16.24 -4.30 10.90
C ILE A 12 -15.18 -5.33 10.51
N VAL A 13 -13.94 -4.87 10.33
CA VAL A 13 -12.78 -5.73 10.04
C VAL A 13 -11.73 -5.54 11.13
N ALA A 14 -11.34 -6.64 11.77
CA ALA A 14 -10.22 -6.67 12.71
C ALA A 14 -8.96 -7.17 12.01
N ASN A 15 -7.85 -6.44 12.19
CA ASN A 15 -6.55 -6.79 11.62
C ASN A 15 -5.55 -7.02 12.74
N LEU A 16 -4.82 -8.13 12.67
CA LEU A 16 -3.70 -8.44 13.55
C LEU A 16 -2.47 -8.77 12.69
N GLY A 17 -1.36 -8.10 12.96
CA GLY A 17 -0.14 -8.33 12.19
C GLY A 17 1.11 -8.30 13.04
N ILE A 18 2.10 -9.06 12.58
CA ILE A 18 3.47 -9.04 13.12
C ILE A 18 4.45 -8.88 11.96
N GLY A 19 5.50 -8.11 12.19
CA GLY A 19 6.53 -7.91 11.18
C GLY A 19 7.88 -7.59 11.81
N LYS A 20 8.91 -7.74 11.00
CA LYS A 20 10.29 -7.39 11.38
C LYS A 20 10.93 -6.58 10.26
N ARG A 21 11.61 -5.52 10.65
CA ARG A 21 12.46 -4.72 9.78
C ARG A 21 13.91 -4.85 10.21
N MET A 22 14.78 -4.88 9.24
CA MET A 22 16.23 -5.01 9.44
C MET A 22 16.90 -3.94 8.59
N LEU A 23 17.82 -3.22 9.21
CA LEU A 23 18.62 -2.21 8.56
C LEU A 23 20.02 -2.79 8.32
N SER A 24 20.60 -2.55 7.16
CA SER A 24 21.98 -2.95 6.88
C SER A 24 22.99 -2.19 7.74
N ASP A 25 24.19 -2.73 7.95
CA ASP A 25 25.22 -2.16 8.82
C ASP A 25 25.62 -0.72 8.46
N ASN A 26 25.50 -0.35 7.18
CA ASN A 26 25.77 1.01 6.69
C ASN A 26 24.53 1.90 6.62
N ASN A 27 23.38 1.46 7.12
CA ASN A 27 22.08 2.14 7.12
C ASN A 27 21.55 2.55 5.72
N ASN A 28 22.04 1.92 4.65
CA ASN A 28 21.66 2.29 3.29
C ASN A 28 20.53 1.44 2.72
N LEU A 29 20.25 0.30 3.34
CA LEU A 29 19.24 -0.63 2.87
C LEU A 29 18.42 -1.14 4.05
N MET A 30 17.11 -1.04 3.94
CA MET A 30 16.17 -1.66 4.85
C MET A 30 15.44 -2.80 4.15
N THR A 31 15.36 -3.94 4.81
CA THR A 31 14.53 -5.08 4.42
C THR A 31 13.51 -5.37 5.49
N GLY A 32 12.34 -5.84 5.12
CA GLY A 32 11.30 -6.18 6.05
C GLY A 32 10.39 -7.28 5.56
N TYR A 33 9.74 -7.95 6.50
CA TYR A 33 8.67 -8.90 6.21
C TYR A 33 7.59 -8.78 7.29
N ASN A 34 6.37 -9.13 6.91
CA ASN A 34 5.23 -9.11 7.81
C ASN A 34 4.24 -10.21 7.45
N ILE A 35 3.43 -10.57 8.44
CA ILE A 35 2.29 -11.45 8.29
C ILE A 35 1.11 -10.76 8.96
N PHE A 36 -0.03 -10.72 8.28
CA PHE A 36 -1.29 -10.19 8.81
C PHE A 36 -2.39 -11.24 8.73
N PHE A 37 -3.32 -11.13 9.64
CA PHE A 37 -4.59 -11.83 9.64
C PHE A 37 -5.70 -10.81 9.73
N ASP A 38 -6.62 -10.89 8.79
CA ASP A 38 -7.81 -10.06 8.72
C ASP A 38 -9.02 -10.95 8.99
N ALA A 39 -9.89 -10.54 9.90
CA ALA A 39 -11.16 -11.20 10.14
C ALA A 39 -12.27 -10.16 10.13
N ASP A 40 -13.37 -10.45 9.46
CA ASP A 40 -14.56 -9.61 9.48
C ASP A 40 -15.66 -10.18 10.39
N GLU A 41 -16.70 -9.38 10.63
CA GLU A 41 -17.82 -9.76 11.47
C GLU A 41 -18.67 -10.90 10.90
N ASP A 42 -18.60 -11.13 9.58
CA ASP A 42 -19.30 -12.22 8.91
C ASP A 42 -18.55 -13.56 9.05
N GLY A 43 -17.34 -13.54 9.58
CA GLY A 43 -16.52 -14.73 9.81
C GLY A 43 -15.60 -15.07 8.64
N ASN A 44 -15.44 -14.19 7.66
CA ASN A 44 -14.41 -14.33 6.62
C ASN A 44 -13.04 -14.09 7.24
N VAL A 45 -12.07 -14.94 6.91
CA VAL A 45 -10.69 -14.82 7.40
C VAL A 45 -9.72 -14.86 6.24
N ARG A 46 -8.79 -13.90 6.23
CA ARG A 46 -7.69 -13.82 5.26
C ARG A 46 -6.36 -13.70 5.98
N SER A 47 -5.33 -14.31 5.43
CA SER A 47 -3.94 -14.04 5.81
C SER A 47 -3.21 -13.31 4.70
N SER A 48 -2.17 -12.57 5.06
CA SER A 48 -1.24 -12.02 4.07
C SER A 48 0.19 -12.13 4.54
N LEU A 49 1.08 -12.35 3.57
CA LEU A 49 2.52 -12.36 3.74
C LEU A 49 3.11 -11.22 2.91
N GLY A 50 3.82 -10.30 3.57
CA GLY A 50 4.43 -9.15 2.92
C GLY A 50 5.95 -9.14 3.01
N GLY A 51 6.57 -8.55 1.98
CA GLY A 51 7.99 -8.28 1.92
C GLY A 51 8.27 -6.85 1.47
N GLU A 52 9.30 -6.24 2.03
CA GLU A 52 9.73 -4.91 1.62
C GLU A 52 11.25 -4.82 1.55
N ILE A 53 11.73 -4.06 0.57
CA ILE A 53 13.13 -3.64 0.46
C ILE A 53 13.15 -2.18 0.04
N LYS A 54 13.89 -1.35 0.73
CA LYS A 54 13.98 0.08 0.41
C LYS A 54 15.33 0.69 0.77
N ASN A 55 15.67 1.72 0.04
CA ASN A 55 16.74 2.66 0.38
C ASN A 55 16.17 4.08 0.44
N ALA A 56 17.02 5.09 0.56
CA ALA A 56 16.61 6.49 0.65
C ALA A 56 15.74 6.97 -0.54
N VAL A 57 15.96 6.42 -1.73
CA VAL A 57 15.33 6.88 -2.98
C VAL A 57 14.25 5.92 -3.47
N LEU A 58 14.52 4.61 -3.41
CA LEU A 58 13.68 3.57 -4.00
C LEU A 58 13.11 2.66 -2.91
N GLY A 59 11.91 2.18 -3.13
CA GLY A 59 11.28 1.18 -2.30
C GLY A 59 10.48 0.20 -3.15
N PHE A 60 10.59 -1.08 -2.80
CA PHE A 60 9.81 -2.16 -3.38
C PHE A 60 9.06 -2.88 -2.27
N ASN A 61 7.78 -3.14 -2.48
CA ASN A 61 6.91 -3.86 -1.58
C ASN A 61 6.16 -4.93 -2.36
N THR A 62 5.94 -6.06 -1.73
CA THR A 62 5.09 -7.13 -2.26
C THR A 62 4.25 -7.72 -1.15
N ASN A 63 3.01 -8.07 -1.45
CA ASN A 63 2.14 -8.80 -0.56
C ASN A 63 1.47 -9.93 -1.32
N TYR A 64 1.31 -11.05 -0.65
CA TYR A 64 0.49 -12.17 -1.10
C TYR A 64 -0.62 -12.37 -0.08
N TYR A 65 -1.83 -12.57 -0.56
CA TYR A 65 -3.04 -12.71 0.23
C TYR A 65 -3.64 -14.09 -0.03
N ALA A 66 -4.01 -14.79 1.04
CA ALA A 66 -4.66 -16.09 0.97
C ALA A 66 -5.94 -16.09 1.81
N GLY A 67 -7.06 -16.46 1.21
CA GLY A 67 -8.31 -16.74 1.90
C GLY A 67 -8.14 -17.99 2.76
N LEU A 68 -8.48 -17.90 4.04
CA LEU A 68 -8.40 -19.03 4.97
C LEU A 68 -9.78 -19.59 5.29
N GLN A 69 -10.79 -18.74 5.30
CA GLN A 69 -12.17 -19.12 5.61
C GLN A 69 -13.15 -18.20 4.88
N ASP A 70 -14.09 -18.82 4.22
CA ASP A 70 -15.24 -18.20 3.58
C ASP A 70 -16.46 -18.32 4.49
N ALA A 71 -17.27 -17.28 4.56
CA ALA A 71 -18.50 -17.28 5.35
C ALA A 71 -19.66 -16.64 4.58
N HIS A 72 -20.88 -17.09 4.89
CA HIS A 72 -22.15 -16.56 4.37
C HIS A 72 -22.27 -16.47 2.84
N GLY A 73 -21.56 -17.36 2.10
CA GLY A 73 -21.59 -17.39 0.63
C GLY A 73 -20.73 -16.32 -0.03
N GLU A 74 -19.91 -15.62 0.74
CA GLU A 74 -18.84 -14.78 0.24
C GLU A 74 -17.54 -15.57 0.16
N THR A 75 -16.77 -15.38 -0.90
CA THR A 75 -15.46 -16.00 -1.05
C THR A 75 -14.36 -14.96 -0.85
N VAL A 76 -13.43 -15.27 0.02
CA VAL A 76 -12.24 -14.46 0.25
C VAL A 76 -11.25 -14.74 -0.87
N LEU A 77 -10.96 -13.72 -1.68
CA LEU A 77 -10.10 -13.87 -2.86
C LEU A 77 -8.64 -13.95 -2.46
N ASP A 78 -7.94 -14.91 -3.05
CA ASP A 78 -6.49 -14.94 -3.09
C ASP A 78 -5.97 -13.86 -4.03
N GLY A 79 -4.75 -13.41 -3.81
CA GLY A 79 -4.20 -12.40 -4.68
C GLY A 79 -2.81 -11.93 -4.26
N TYR A 80 -2.28 -11.00 -5.04
CA TYR A 80 -1.01 -10.35 -4.72
C TYR A 80 -1.01 -8.88 -5.14
N ASP A 81 -0.14 -8.11 -4.54
CA ASP A 81 0.26 -6.80 -5.03
C ASP A 81 1.78 -6.65 -5.03
N LEU A 82 2.25 -5.88 -6.00
CA LEU A 82 3.64 -5.46 -6.15
C LEU A 82 3.65 -3.93 -6.28
N LYS A 83 4.44 -3.24 -5.46
CA LYS A 83 4.53 -1.77 -5.51
C LYS A 83 5.99 -1.34 -5.55
N LEU A 84 6.34 -0.60 -6.59
CA LEU A 84 7.60 0.12 -6.70
C LEU A 84 7.33 1.60 -6.44
N ASN A 85 8.13 2.22 -5.59
CA ASN A 85 8.05 3.66 -5.34
C ASN A 85 9.42 4.31 -5.40
N SER A 86 9.45 5.58 -5.78
CA SER A 86 10.65 6.38 -5.87
C SER A 86 10.38 7.79 -5.35
N GLN A 87 11.37 8.38 -4.69
CA GLN A 87 11.36 9.80 -4.39
C GLN A 87 11.24 10.60 -5.70
N ILE A 88 10.41 11.63 -5.73
CA ILE A 88 10.37 12.57 -6.86
C ILE A 88 11.57 13.51 -6.74
N PRO A 89 12.40 13.66 -7.79
CA PRO A 89 13.56 14.54 -7.75
C PRO A 89 13.20 15.96 -7.26
N TYR A 90 14.00 16.50 -6.36
CA TYR A 90 13.83 17.81 -5.73
C TYR A 90 12.61 17.97 -4.80
N LEU A 91 11.65 17.03 -4.83
CA LEU A 91 10.46 17.04 -3.94
C LEU A 91 10.60 15.93 -2.89
N TYR A 92 11.41 16.17 -1.87
CA TYR A 92 11.74 15.17 -0.86
C TYR A 92 10.54 14.68 -0.04
N TRP A 93 9.45 15.44 -0.06
CA TRP A 93 8.19 15.13 0.61
C TRP A 93 7.21 14.35 -0.29
N ALA A 94 7.58 14.09 -1.54
CA ALA A 94 6.73 13.40 -2.51
C ALA A 94 7.43 12.16 -3.10
N LYS A 95 6.66 11.10 -3.30
CA LYS A 95 7.11 9.85 -3.94
C LYS A 95 6.13 9.48 -5.04
N ALA A 96 6.65 9.16 -6.21
CA ALA A 96 5.88 8.50 -7.26
C ALA A 96 5.85 6.99 -7.00
N PHE A 97 4.79 6.32 -7.43
CA PHE A 97 4.72 4.87 -7.38
C PHE A 97 4.01 4.27 -8.58
N VAL A 98 4.36 3.04 -8.87
CA VAL A 98 3.60 2.12 -9.72
C VAL A 98 3.30 0.86 -8.91
N SER A 99 2.10 0.35 -9.03
CA SER A 99 1.68 -0.89 -8.36
C SER A 99 0.90 -1.76 -9.35
N ASN A 100 1.18 -3.05 -9.33
CA ASN A 100 0.40 -4.06 -10.04
C ASN A 100 -0.27 -4.96 -9.01
N TYR A 101 -1.50 -5.35 -9.25
CA TYR A 101 -2.24 -6.26 -8.37
C TYR A 101 -3.07 -7.24 -9.18
N LYS A 102 -3.32 -8.40 -8.56
CA LYS A 102 -4.22 -9.40 -9.07
C LYS A 102 -4.99 -10.06 -7.92
N TRP A 103 -6.28 -10.26 -8.13
CA TRP A 103 -7.19 -11.00 -7.25
C TRP A 103 -7.84 -12.12 -8.05
N GLU A 104 -7.72 -13.34 -7.58
CA GLU A 104 -8.26 -14.51 -8.26
C GLU A 104 -9.77 -14.59 -8.06
N GLY A 105 -10.54 -14.58 -9.15
CA GLY A 105 -11.99 -14.77 -9.11
C GLY A 105 -12.36 -16.24 -8.93
N VAL A 106 -13.36 -16.57 -8.09
CA VAL A 106 -13.77 -17.96 -7.87
C VAL A 106 -14.83 -18.39 -8.88
N ASP A 107 -15.81 -17.55 -9.14
CA ASP A 107 -16.89 -17.80 -10.12
C ASP A 107 -17.01 -16.66 -11.15
N ARG A 108 -15.94 -15.89 -11.29
CA ARG A 108 -15.84 -14.71 -12.17
C ARG A 108 -14.40 -14.56 -12.64
N ASP A 109 -14.19 -13.71 -13.62
CA ASP A 109 -12.85 -13.37 -14.11
C ASP A 109 -12.00 -12.76 -12.99
N ASP A 110 -10.69 -13.00 -13.08
CA ASP A 110 -9.72 -12.38 -12.18
C ASP A 110 -9.79 -10.86 -12.28
N ILE A 111 -9.57 -10.19 -11.16
CA ILE A 111 -9.46 -8.73 -11.13
C ILE A 111 -7.99 -8.39 -11.10
N GLU A 112 -7.48 -7.84 -12.18
CA GLU A 112 -6.10 -7.35 -12.26
C GLU A 112 -6.06 -5.91 -12.73
N GLY A 113 -5.05 -5.17 -12.25
CA GLY A 113 -4.90 -3.78 -12.62
C GLY A 113 -3.52 -3.23 -12.28
N MET A 114 -3.32 -2.01 -12.77
CA MET A 114 -2.09 -1.25 -12.53
C MET A 114 -2.45 0.14 -12.00
N LYS A 115 -1.79 0.54 -10.91
CA LYS A 115 -1.94 1.87 -10.32
C LYS A 115 -0.69 2.69 -10.57
N LEU A 116 -0.88 3.92 -10.99
CA LEU A 116 0.17 4.92 -11.09
C LEU A 116 -0.21 6.13 -10.25
N GLY A 117 0.66 6.56 -9.37
CA GLY A 117 0.29 7.64 -8.47
C GLY A 117 1.43 8.30 -7.72
N THR A 118 1.05 9.16 -6.81
CA THR A 118 1.96 9.90 -5.93
C THR A 118 1.50 9.84 -4.49
N ASN A 119 2.46 9.74 -3.57
CA ASN A 119 2.28 9.91 -2.14
C ASN A 119 2.99 11.19 -1.70
N MET A 120 2.26 12.09 -1.06
CA MET A 120 2.74 13.40 -0.65
C MET A 120 2.59 13.56 0.87
N GLN A 121 3.69 13.89 1.56
CA GLN A 121 3.65 14.22 2.98
C GLN A 121 3.37 15.72 3.13
N LEU A 122 2.11 16.08 3.40
CA LEU A 122 1.68 17.48 3.51
C LEU A 122 2.13 18.11 4.83
N SER A 123 2.08 17.33 5.91
CA SER A 123 2.56 17.69 7.25
C SER A 123 3.01 16.43 8.00
N PRO A 124 3.65 16.51 9.17
CA PRO A 124 4.00 15.31 9.92
C PRO A 124 2.83 14.35 10.20
N THR A 125 1.64 14.90 10.32
CA THR A 125 0.42 14.14 10.66
C THR A 125 -0.49 13.85 9.48
N VAL A 126 -0.26 14.46 8.30
CA VAL A 126 -1.17 14.35 7.15
C VAL A 126 -0.40 13.99 5.90
N SER A 127 -0.84 12.96 5.21
CA SER A 127 -0.36 12.60 3.87
C SER A 127 -1.53 12.43 2.90
N LEU A 128 -1.26 12.68 1.62
CA LEU A 128 -2.20 12.53 0.52
C LEU A 128 -1.64 11.52 -0.48
N GLU A 129 -2.45 10.56 -0.87
CA GLU A 129 -2.19 9.70 -2.03
C GLU A 129 -3.17 10.06 -3.14
N ALA A 130 -2.64 10.29 -4.33
CA ALA A 130 -3.41 10.50 -5.54
C ALA A 130 -2.96 9.51 -6.60
N ALA A 131 -3.88 8.77 -7.21
CA ALA A 131 -3.53 7.78 -8.22
C ALA A 131 -4.62 7.56 -9.26
N TYR A 132 -4.20 7.05 -10.39
CA TYR A 132 -5.00 6.45 -11.45
C TYR A 132 -4.87 4.93 -11.36
N ASP A 133 -5.99 4.24 -11.41
CA ASP A 133 -6.13 2.79 -11.37
C ASP A 133 -6.67 2.29 -12.71
N ASP A 134 -5.80 1.68 -13.49
CA ASP A 134 -6.10 1.06 -14.79
C ASP A 134 -6.56 -0.39 -14.52
N LYS A 135 -7.84 -0.66 -14.79
CA LYS A 135 -8.52 -1.94 -14.59
C LYS A 135 -8.95 -2.60 -15.91
N ASP A 136 -8.44 -2.11 -17.03
CA ASP A 136 -8.90 -2.46 -18.39
C ASP A 136 -8.88 -3.98 -18.65
N LYS A 137 -7.89 -4.69 -18.08
CA LYS A 137 -7.81 -6.15 -18.17
C LYS A 137 -8.94 -6.91 -17.46
N SER A 138 -9.60 -6.28 -16.51
CA SER A 138 -10.70 -6.88 -15.72
C SER A 138 -12.08 -6.55 -16.29
N GLY A 139 -12.15 -5.76 -17.38
CA GLY A 139 -13.41 -5.25 -17.92
C GLY A 139 -14.15 -4.28 -17.00
N LEU A 140 -13.46 -3.75 -16.00
CA LEU A 140 -13.94 -2.72 -15.07
C LEU A 140 -13.51 -1.34 -15.57
N GLU A 141 -14.25 -0.31 -15.17
CA GLU A 141 -13.88 1.06 -15.49
C GLU A 141 -12.65 1.51 -14.68
N ASP A 142 -11.80 2.27 -15.36
CA ASP A 142 -10.65 2.94 -14.73
C ASP A 142 -11.13 4.01 -13.77
N GLU A 143 -10.32 4.26 -12.72
CA GLU A 143 -10.69 5.28 -11.75
C GLU A 143 -9.52 6.14 -11.29
N TYR A 144 -9.84 7.39 -10.93
CA TYR A 144 -8.95 8.26 -10.17
C TYR A 144 -9.38 8.25 -8.72
N TYR A 145 -8.43 8.13 -7.80
CA TYR A 145 -8.74 8.21 -6.39
C TYR A 145 -7.80 9.13 -5.63
N PHE A 146 -8.31 9.66 -4.52
CA PHE A 146 -7.59 10.49 -3.58
C PHE A 146 -7.82 9.98 -2.18
N ASN A 147 -6.74 9.65 -1.46
CA ASN A 147 -6.78 9.20 -0.08
C ASN A 147 -6.07 10.20 0.81
N LEU A 148 -6.79 10.83 1.71
CA LEU A 148 -6.22 11.64 2.78
C LEU A 148 -5.99 10.73 3.99
N MET A 149 -4.77 10.66 4.46
CA MET A 149 -4.35 9.79 5.57
C MET A 149 -3.87 10.61 6.75
N PHE A 150 -4.34 10.27 7.93
CA PHE A 150 -3.87 10.83 9.19
C PHE A 150 -2.87 9.88 9.83
N ASN A 151 -1.67 10.37 10.14
CA ASN A 151 -0.57 9.57 10.68
C ASN A 151 -0.45 9.79 12.18
N PHE A 152 -0.47 8.70 12.95
CA PHE A 152 -0.18 8.71 14.37
C PHE A 152 0.67 7.48 14.74
N PRO A 153 1.83 7.66 15.37
CA PRO A 153 2.49 8.92 15.69
C PRO A 153 2.85 9.74 14.44
N PRO A 154 3.12 11.05 14.58
CA PRO A 154 3.56 11.89 13.46
C PRO A 154 4.81 11.31 12.78
N LYS A 155 4.83 11.37 11.44
CA LYS A 155 6.01 10.92 10.69
C LYS A 155 7.14 11.94 10.79
N ASN A 156 8.34 11.43 11.01
CA ASN A 156 9.56 12.21 10.85
C ASN A 156 9.93 12.23 9.37
N GLY A 157 10.34 13.36 8.86
CA GLY A 157 10.79 13.48 7.47
C GLY A 157 10.31 14.76 6.80
N PRO A 158 10.71 14.95 5.54
CA PRO A 158 10.33 16.12 4.76
C PRO A 158 8.82 16.21 4.54
N THR A 159 8.31 17.43 4.59
CA THR A 159 6.91 17.76 4.35
C THR A 159 6.80 18.79 3.23
N MET A 160 5.61 19.02 2.73
CA MET A 160 5.35 20.03 1.69
C MET A 160 5.88 21.44 2.08
N LYS A 161 5.99 21.75 3.37
CA LYS A 161 6.53 23.03 3.84
C LYS A 161 8.03 23.21 3.54
N ASP A 162 8.77 22.11 3.33
CA ASP A 162 10.19 22.15 2.99
C ASP A 162 10.43 22.59 1.53
N GLY A 163 9.37 22.65 0.72
CA GLY A 163 9.40 23.16 -0.65
C GLY A 163 10.24 22.29 -1.59
N ILE A 164 11.03 22.96 -2.45
CA ILE A 164 11.88 22.34 -3.46
C ILE A 164 13.29 22.21 -2.91
N GLY A 165 13.86 21.02 -2.98
CA GLY A 165 15.22 20.74 -2.53
C GLY A 165 16.30 21.31 -3.45
N SER A 166 17.50 21.47 -2.93
CA SER A 166 18.66 21.96 -3.69
C SER A 166 19.34 20.87 -4.54
N THR A 167 19.14 19.60 -4.21
CA THR A 167 19.68 18.42 -4.91
C THR A 167 18.56 17.51 -5.37
N ALA A 168 18.80 16.73 -6.43
CA ALA A 168 17.78 15.84 -6.95
C ALA A 168 17.30 14.82 -5.90
N TRP A 169 18.20 14.33 -5.08
CA TRP A 169 17.92 13.30 -4.08
C TRP A 169 18.37 13.75 -2.70
N LYS A 170 17.55 13.50 -1.70
CA LYS A 170 17.92 13.63 -0.30
C LYS A 170 18.30 12.25 0.22
N GLU A 171 19.49 12.13 0.78
CA GLU A 171 19.85 10.96 1.57
C GLU A 171 19.05 11.01 2.88
N ASP A 172 18.14 10.07 3.03
CA ASP A 172 17.42 9.87 4.27
C ASP A 172 18.28 8.96 5.16
N LYS A 173 18.87 9.55 6.18
CA LYS A 173 19.70 8.81 7.15
C LYS A 173 18.84 8.09 8.20
N ASP A 174 17.55 8.44 8.26
CA ASP A 174 16.61 7.87 9.21
C ASP A 174 15.59 6.98 8.44
N MET A 175 15.98 5.73 8.24
CA MET A 175 15.14 4.72 7.59
C MET A 175 14.39 3.84 8.61
N SER A 176 14.46 4.16 9.89
CA SER A 176 13.80 3.46 10.99
C SER A 176 12.33 3.81 11.14
#